data_b51651e4d49143969a91ada76beaa783
#
_entry.id   b51651e4d49143969a91ada76beaa783
#
_cell.length_a   1.000
_cell.length_b   1.000
_cell.length_c   1.000
_cell.angle_alpha   90.00
_cell.angle_beta   90.00
_cell.angle_gamma   90.00
#
_symmetry.space_group_name_H-M   'P 1'
#
loop_
_entity.id
_entity.type
_entity.pdbx_description
1 polymer ?
#
loop_
_entity_poly.entity_id
_entity_poly.type
_entity_poly.pdbx_seq_one_letter_code
_entity_poly.pdbx_strand_id
1 'polypeptide(L)'
;MAYMITALVVAPMIAPLIGGLLNEAFDWRAIFIFAGIIGALVLAFALPRVPETLPPGADVQTLRGMFGGFLILLRVPAFLGYAGQVGFGMGMFMAFLGAAPFVMANVLERPPTEFGLFFVLISAGFMMGTFLTGKFGERVGLDRMMRIGSALAVVFGAVMLGFVLAGIWSPWTIFLPGAAMAMANGLAMPNAQAGAISISPQFAGTASGLLAFLQMLIGAGFAQLAGVVQDDTPIPMAVVMLVASVLAFLSSNFLTRVGVSRT
;
A
#
# COMPACT_ATOMS: atom_id res chain seq x y z
N MET A 1 19.77 2.49 -9.30
CA MET A 1 18.39 2.98 -8.99
C MET A 1 17.33 2.26 -9.82
N ALA A 2 17.35 2.30 -11.17
CA ALA A 2 16.30 1.68 -12.00
C ALA A 2 16.05 0.18 -11.70
N TYR A 3 17.08 -0.64 -11.58
CA TYR A 3 16.94 -2.07 -11.25
C TYR A 3 16.30 -2.35 -9.88
N MET A 4 16.55 -1.50 -8.88
CA MET A 4 15.93 -1.65 -7.56
C MET A 4 14.42 -1.35 -7.62
N ILE A 5 14.03 -0.33 -8.38
CA ILE A 5 12.62 0.03 -8.57
C ILE A 5 11.90 -1.10 -9.34
N THR A 6 12.54 -1.63 -10.39
CA THR A 6 11.99 -2.76 -11.15
C THR A 6 11.77 -3.99 -10.25
N ALA A 7 12.74 -4.35 -9.42
CA ALA A 7 12.61 -5.49 -8.51
C ALA A 7 11.49 -5.29 -7.48
N LEU A 8 11.37 -4.08 -6.89
CA LEU A 8 10.31 -3.73 -5.94
C LEU A 8 8.90 -3.83 -6.54
N VAL A 9 8.77 -3.61 -7.84
CA VAL A 9 7.46 -3.66 -8.53
C VAL A 9 7.17 -5.07 -9.04
N VAL A 10 8.17 -5.76 -9.58
CA VAL A 10 8.00 -7.09 -10.19
C VAL A 10 7.81 -8.19 -9.13
N ALA A 11 8.49 -8.10 -7.99
CA ALA A 11 8.41 -9.12 -6.95
C ALA A 11 6.97 -9.34 -6.42
N PRO A 12 6.19 -8.32 -6.05
CA PRO A 12 4.80 -8.50 -5.64
C PRO A 12 3.87 -9.03 -6.74
N MET A 13 4.21 -8.82 -8.02
CA MET A 13 3.41 -9.36 -9.13
C MET A 13 3.62 -10.86 -9.31
N ILE A 14 4.85 -11.32 -9.13
CA ILE A 14 5.23 -12.72 -9.35
C ILE A 14 4.95 -13.55 -8.09
N ALA A 15 5.05 -12.98 -6.90
CA ALA A 15 4.90 -13.70 -5.64
C ALA A 15 3.57 -14.47 -5.51
N PRO A 16 2.38 -13.92 -5.82
CA PRO A 16 1.13 -14.66 -5.77
C PRO A 16 1.08 -15.82 -6.77
N LEU A 17 1.67 -15.65 -7.96
CA LEU A 17 1.74 -16.70 -8.97
C LEU A 17 2.62 -17.87 -8.49
N ILE A 18 3.82 -17.56 -7.97
CA ILE A 18 4.72 -18.58 -7.40
C ILE A 18 4.06 -19.25 -6.21
N GLY A 19 3.43 -18.49 -5.31
CA GLY A 19 2.72 -19.01 -4.15
C GLY A 19 1.58 -19.96 -4.54
N GLY A 20 0.78 -19.58 -5.55
CA GLY A 20 -0.28 -20.43 -6.09
C GLY A 20 0.25 -21.75 -6.67
N LEU A 21 1.28 -21.69 -7.50
CA LEU A 21 1.91 -22.89 -8.09
C LEU A 21 2.52 -23.82 -7.04
N LEU A 22 3.19 -23.26 -6.02
CA LEU A 22 3.76 -24.06 -4.93
C LEU A 22 2.67 -24.71 -4.08
N ASN A 23 1.59 -24.01 -3.81
CA ASN A 23 0.46 -24.53 -3.05
C ASN A 23 -0.27 -25.65 -3.81
N GLU A 24 -0.41 -25.51 -5.11
CA GLU A 24 -1.08 -26.49 -5.97
C GLU A 24 -0.21 -27.76 -6.20
N ALA A 25 1.12 -27.58 -6.37
CA ALA A 25 2.05 -28.66 -6.63
C ALA A 25 2.45 -29.47 -5.39
N PHE A 26 2.48 -28.85 -4.20
CA PHE A 26 2.98 -29.46 -2.98
C PHE A 26 1.99 -29.29 -1.82
N ASP A 27 2.01 -28.15 -1.14
CA ASP A 27 1.04 -27.68 -0.14
C ASP A 27 1.43 -26.26 0.33
N TRP A 28 0.65 -25.66 1.23
CA TRP A 28 0.93 -24.32 1.78
C TRP A 28 2.28 -24.22 2.51
N ARG A 29 2.83 -25.35 3.04
CA ARG A 29 4.14 -25.39 3.73
C ARG A 29 5.28 -25.11 2.77
N ALA A 30 5.15 -25.51 1.50
CA ALA A 30 6.16 -25.26 0.48
C ALA A 30 6.42 -23.77 0.26
N ILE A 31 5.40 -22.91 0.43
CA ILE A 31 5.53 -21.46 0.33
C ILE A 31 6.49 -20.93 1.40
N PHE A 32 6.37 -21.39 2.65
CA PHE A 32 7.24 -20.98 3.75
C PHE A 32 8.67 -21.49 3.58
N ILE A 33 8.82 -22.74 3.13
CA ILE A 33 10.13 -23.34 2.83
C ILE A 33 10.82 -22.53 1.73
N PHE A 34 10.11 -22.22 0.65
CA PHE A 34 10.62 -21.42 -0.45
C PHE A 34 11.05 -20.02 0.04
N ALA A 35 10.21 -19.33 0.81
CA ALA A 35 10.55 -18.03 1.39
C ALA A 35 11.77 -18.12 2.31
N GLY A 36 11.88 -19.17 3.12
CA GLY A 36 13.05 -19.42 3.97
C GLY A 36 14.33 -19.64 3.17
N ILE A 37 14.29 -20.40 2.08
CA ILE A 37 15.43 -20.63 1.17
C ILE A 37 15.86 -19.31 0.54
N ILE A 38 14.93 -18.53 -0.01
CA ILE A 38 15.25 -17.22 -0.61
C ILE A 38 15.86 -16.27 0.44
N GLY A 39 15.28 -16.23 1.66
CA GLY A 39 15.82 -15.44 2.77
C GLY A 39 17.25 -15.83 3.14
N ALA A 40 17.51 -17.13 3.25
CA ALA A 40 18.86 -17.66 3.55
C ALA A 40 19.86 -17.34 2.44
N LEU A 41 19.46 -17.45 1.17
CA LEU A 41 20.32 -17.07 0.03
C LEU A 41 20.63 -15.58 0.05
N VAL A 42 19.62 -14.73 0.23
CA VAL A 42 19.81 -13.25 0.33
C VAL A 42 20.78 -12.93 1.47
N LEU A 43 20.60 -13.54 2.64
CA LEU A 43 21.48 -13.32 3.78
C LEU A 43 22.91 -13.78 3.49
N ALA A 44 23.10 -14.96 2.91
CA ALA A 44 24.42 -15.49 2.54
C ALA A 44 25.16 -14.59 1.52
N PHE A 45 24.42 -13.97 0.59
CA PHE A 45 25.00 -13.04 -0.37
C PHE A 45 25.26 -11.65 0.21
N ALA A 46 24.39 -11.18 1.11
CA ALA A 46 24.47 -9.83 1.69
C ALA A 46 25.57 -9.72 2.74
N LEU A 47 25.68 -10.69 3.66
CA LEU A 47 26.63 -10.64 4.76
C LEU A 47 28.08 -10.32 4.37
N PRO A 48 28.67 -10.94 3.32
CA PRO A 48 30.06 -10.65 2.93
C PRO A 48 30.21 -9.39 2.07
N ARG A 49 29.11 -8.81 1.55
CA ARG A 49 29.15 -7.73 0.55
C ARG A 49 28.64 -6.40 1.04
N VAL A 50 27.86 -6.39 2.13
CA VAL A 50 27.33 -5.15 2.71
C VAL A 50 28.27 -4.68 3.82
N PRO A 51 29.13 -3.67 3.58
CA PRO A 51 29.96 -3.11 4.63
C PRO A 51 29.12 -2.33 5.63
N GLU A 52 29.63 -2.23 6.86
CA GLU A 52 29.04 -1.33 7.85
C GLU A 52 29.20 0.12 7.37
N THR A 53 28.07 0.82 7.25
CA THR A 53 28.02 2.21 6.78
C THR A 53 27.91 3.22 7.91
N LEU A 54 27.72 2.76 9.15
CA LEU A 54 27.66 3.63 10.30
C LEU A 54 29.07 4.08 10.68
N PRO A 55 29.39 5.40 10.71
CA PRO A 55 30.70 5.89 11.11
C PRO A 55 31.03 5.45 12.54
N PRO A 56 32.29 5.08 12.84
CA PRO A 56 32.72 4.81 14.21
C PRO A 56 32.44 6.03 15.10
N GLY A 57 31.69 5.85 16.19
CA GLY A 57 31.32 6.94 17.10
C GLY A 57 30.04 7.72 16.72
N ALA A 58 29.31 7.29 15.72
CA ALA A 58 27.98 7.84 15.48
C ALA A 58 27.07 7.57 16.71
N ASP A 59 26.40 8.63 17.18
CA ASP A 59 25.42 8.51 18.27
C ASP A 59 24.27 7.60 17.80
N VAL A 60 24.32 6.36 18.27
CA VAL A 60 23.20 5.42 18.07
C VAL A 60 22.05 5.92 18.94
N GLN A 61 20.98 6.39 18.32
CA GLN A 61 19.79 6.82 19.04
C GLN A 61 19.37 5.72 20.02
N THR A 62 19.36 6.04 21.31
CA THR A 62 18.85 5.12 22.33
C THR A 62 17.37 4.86 22.08
N LEU A 63 16.85 3.69 22.45
CA LEU A 63 15.42 3.36 22.36
C LEU A 63 14.55 4.49 22.93
N ARG A 64 14.99 5.12 24.02
CA ARG A 64 14.31 6.27 24.63
C ARG A 64 14.27 7.49 23.71
N GLY A 65 15.33 7.75 22.95
CA GLY A 65 15.39 8.80 21.93
C GLY A 65 14.46 8.53 20.76
N MET A 66 14.34 7.28 20.34
CA MET A 66 13.39 6.86 19.27
C MET A 66 11.93 7.09 19.70
N PHE A 67 11.54 6.71 20.92
CA PHE A 67 10.19 6.99 21.44
C PHE A 67 9.92 8.49 21.56
N GLY A 68 10.91 9.30 21.94
CA GLY A 68 10.81 10.76 21.91
C GLY A 68 10.55 11.28 20.50
N GLY A 69 11.26 10.76 19.51
CA GLY A 69 11.06 11.09 18.09
C GLY A 69 9.66 10.73 17.59
N PHE A 70 9.10 9.59 17.99
CA PHE A 70 7.72 9.21 17.64
C PHE A 70 6.70 10.22 18.16
N LEU A 71 6.82 10.63 19.41
CA LEU A 71 5.90 11.61 20.00
C LEU A 71 6.01 12.99 19.34
N ILE A 72 7.20 13.38 18.92
CA ILE A 72 7.42 14.63 18.18
C ILE A 72 6.74 14.55 16.82
N LEU A 73 6.98 13.48 16.05
CA LEU A 73 6.40 13.29 14.72
C LEU A 73 4.86 13.20 14.74
N LEU A 74 4.29 12.52 15.74
CA LEU A 74 2.84 12.41 15.91
C LEU A 74 2.17 13.75 16.26
N ARG A 75 2.93 14.77 16.67
CA ARG A 75 2.43 16.13 16.91
C ARG A 75 2.55 17.05 15.69
N VAL A 76 3.19 16.59 14.62
CA VAL A 76 3.34 17.35 13.37
C VAL A 76 2.16 17.03 12.44
N PRO A 77 1.22 17.96 12.21
CA PRO A 77 0.04 17.70 11.37
C PRO A 77 0.40 17.26 9.95
N ALA A 78 1.45 17.83 9.36
CA ALA A 78 1.92 17.44 8.04
C ALA A 78 2.36 15.97 8.00
N PHE A 79 3.08 15.49 9.03
CA PHE A 79 3.46 14.09 9.14
C PHE A 79 2.22 13.18 9.21
N LEU A 80 1.24 13.53 10.04
CA LEU A 80 -0.01 12.80 10.16
C LEU A 80 -0.79 12.77 8.83
N GLY A 81 -0.73 13.85 8.06
CA GLY A 81 -1.33 13.90 6.73
C GLY A 81 -0.73 12.91 5.76
N TYR A 82 0.60 12.86 5.67
CA TYR A 82 1.31 11.88 4.85
C TYR A 82 1.15 10.45 5.37
N ALA A 83 1.28 10.26 6.70
CA ALA A 83 1.11 8.96 7.32
C ALA A 83 -0.32 8.41 7.15
N GLY A 84 -1.33 9.26 7.27
CA GLY A 84 -2.72 8.92 6.99
C GLY A 84 -2.93 8.51 5.54
N GLN A 85 -2.37 9.25 4.57
CA GLN A 85 -2.42 8.87 3.15
C GLN A 85 -1.82 7.48 2.91
N VAL A 86 -0.63 7.21 3.46
CA VAL A 86 0.05 5.91 3.32
C VAL A 86 -0.73 4.80 4.02
N GLY A 87 -1.18 5.05 5.26
CA GLY A 87 -1.92 4.07 6.05
C GLY A 87 -3.28 3.71 5.46
N PHE A 88 -4.08 4.69 5.11
CA PHE A 88 -5.41 4.46 4.51
C PHE A 88 -5.32 3.96 3.07
N GLY A 89 -4.30 4.38 2.30
CA GLY A 89 -4.00 3.79 0.99
C GLY A 89 -3.67 2.30 1.09
N MET A 90 -2.91 1.90 2.13
CA MET A 90 -2.68 0.49 2.45
C MET A 90 -3.95 -0.19 2.95
N GLY A 91 -4.77 0.51 3.75
CA GLY A 91 -6.08 0.03 4.22
C GLY A 91 -7.02 -0.32 3.08
N MET A 92 -7.10 0.53 2.06
CA MET A 92 -7.85 0.27 0.83
C MET A 92 -7.39 -1.03 0.14
N PHE A 93 -6.08 -1.20 -0.03
CA PHE A 93 -5.51 -2.41 -0.65
C PHE A 93 -5.74 -3.66 0.20
N MET A 94 -5.55 -3.57 1.51
CA MET A 94 -5.75 -4.70 2.44
C MET A 94 -7.23 -5.09 2.58
N ALA A 95 -8.15 -4.13 2.51
CA ALA A 95 -9.59 -4.42 2.45
C ALA A 95 -9.96 -5.20 1.18
N PHE A 96 -9.40 -4.79 0.02
CA PHE A 96 -9.54 -5.55 -1.22
C PHE A 96 -8.98 -6.96 -1.10
N LEU A 97 -7.75 -7.10 -0.62
CA LEU A 97 -7.08 -8.40 -0.51
C LEU A 97 -7.79 -9.35 0.46
N GLY A 98 -8.38 -8.80 1.53
CA GLY A 98 -9.13 -9.59 2.52
C GLY A 98 -10.51 -10.05 2.05
N ALA A 99 -11.19 -9.26 1.20
CA ALA A 99 -12.57 -9.55 0.80
C ALA A 99 -12.72 -10.08 -0.62
N ALA A 100 -11.89 -9.65 -1.58
CA ALA A 100 -12.07 -9.99 -2.98
C ALA A 100 -11.99 -11.50 -3.31
N PRO A 101 -11.15 -12.32 -2.67
CA PRO A 101 -11.18 -13.77 -2.87
C PRO A 101 -12.52 -14.39 -2.48
N PHE A 102 -13.11 -13.95 -1.37
CA PHE A 102 -14.42 -14.40 -0.91
C PHE A 102 -15.52 -13.98 -1.92
N VAL A 103 -15.52 -12.71 -2.34
CA VAL A 103 -16.47 -12.20 -3.33
C VAL A 103 -16.38 -13.00 -4.64
N MET A 104 -15.16 -13.29 -5.12
CA MET A 104 -14.97 -14.09 -6.34
C MET A 104 -15.51 -15.50 -6.18
N ALA A 105 -15.18 -16.19 -5.07
CA ALA A 105 -15.52 -17.59 -4.88
C ALA A 105 -16.99 -17.80 -4.51
N ASN A 106 -17.53 -17.00 -3.59
CA ASN A 106 -18.85 -17.26 -2.98
C ASN A 106 -19.98 -16.40 -3.56
N VAL A 107 -19.66 -15.19 -4.04
CA VAL A 107 -20.68 -14.28 -4.59
C VAL A 107 -20.76 -14.38 -6.11
N LEU A 108 -19.61 -14.45 -6.79
CA LEU A 108 -19.55 -14.52 -8.26
C LEU A 108 -19.40 -15.97 -8.77
N GLU A 109 -19.23 -16.93 -7.86
CA GLU A 109 -19.06 -18.37 -8.17
C GLU A 109 -17.93 -18.62 -9.19
N ARG A 110 -16.81 -17.89 -9.06
CA ARG A 110 -15.66 -17.97 -9.95
C ARG A 110 -14.52 -18.78 -9.34
N PRO A 111 -13.82 -19.59 -10.15
CA PRO A 111 -12.69 -20.38 -9.66
C PRO A 111 -11.55 -19.47 -9.14
N PRO A 112 -10.76 -19.94 -8.15
CA PRO A 112 -9.64 -19.18 -7.60
C PRO A 112 -8.60 -18.74 -8.63
N THR A 113 -8.44 -19.50 -9.71
CA THR A 113 -7.54 -19.18 -10.83
C THR A 113 -7.93 -17.87 -11.54
N GLU A 114 -9.22 -17.59 -11.68
CA GLU A 114 -9.69 -16.34 -12.25
C GLU A 114 -9.35 -15.14 -11.35
N PHE A 115 -9.40 -15.29 -10.04
CA PHE A 115 -8.95 -14.24 -9.12
C PHE A 115 -7.49 -13.85 -9.41
N GLY A 116 -6.60 -14.81 -9.56
CA GLY A 116 -5.19 -14.57 -9.88
C GLY A 116 -5.01 -13.81 -11.19
N LEU A 117 -5.76 -14.18 -12.24
CA LEU A 117 -5.73 -13.50 -13.54
C LEU A 117 -6.20 -12.05 -13.44
N PHE A 118 -7.32 -11.81 -12.77
CA PHE A 118 -7.83 -10.46 -12.56
C PHE A 118 -6.95 -9.63 -11.63
N PHE A 119 -6.25 -10.26 -10.67
CA PHE A 119 -5.31 -9.56 -9.78
C PHE A 119 -4.11 -8.96 -10.54
N VAL A 120 -3.75 -9.50 -11.69
CA VAL A 120 -2.75 -8.90 -12.58
C VAL A 120 -3.14 -7.48 -12.99
N LEU A 121 -4.44 -7.20 -13.19
CA LEU A 121 -4.91 -5.84 -13.50
C LEU A 121 -4.65 -4.87 -12.35
N ILE A 122 -4.86 -5.32 -11.10
CA ILE A 122 -4.58 -4.52 -9.89
C ILE A 122 -3.09 -4.17 -9.83
N SER A 123 -2.24 -5.18 -10.01
CA SER A 123 -0.78 -5.01 -10.01
C SER A 123 -0.31 -4.10 -11.15
N ALA A 124 -0.85 -4.28 -12.35
CA ALA A 124 -0.53 -3.44 -13.50
C ALA A 124 -0.97 -1.99 -13.27
N GLY A 125 -2.14 -1.78 -12.66
CA GLY A 125 -2.61 -0.46 -12.27
C GLY A 125 -1.64 0.22 -11.31
N PHE A 126 -1.25 -0.43 -10.22
CA PHE A 126 -0.29 0.12 -9.26
C PHE A 126 1.06 0.43 -9.92
N MET A 127 1.56 -0.47 -10.77
CA MET A 127 2.80 -0.26 -11.53
C MET A 127 2.69 0.95 -12.46
N MET A 128 1.58 1.11 -13.15
CA MET A 128 1.34 2.29 -14.00
C MET A 128 1.36 3.58 -13.19
N GLY A 129 0.72 3.61 -12.01
CA GLY A 129 0.73 4.75 -11.10
C GLY A 129 2.13 5.11 -10.61
N THR A 130 2.91 4.13 -10.19
CA THR A 130 4.30 4.34 -9.74
C THR A 130 5.20 4.78 -10.90
N PHE A 131 5.00 4.24 -12.09
CA PHE A 131 5.72 4.69 -13.30
C PHE A 131 5.41 6.16 -13.63
N LEU A 132 4.14 6.55 -13.59
CA LEU A 132 3.73 7.95 -13.80
C LEU A 132 4.31 8.88 -12.73
N THR A 133 4.39 8.43 -11.47
CA THR A 133 5.08 9.15 -10.39
C THR A 133 6.55 9.37 -10.71
N GLY A 134 7.26 8.33 -11.15
CA GLY A 134 8.67 8.45 -11.54
C GLY A 134 8.89 9.40 -12.72
N LYS A 135 7.97 9.40 -13.69
CA LYS A 135 8.09 10.22 -14.92
C LYS A 135 7.70 11.69 -14.71
N PHE A 136 6.67 11.95 -13.91
CA PHE A 136 6.07 13.28 -13.79
C PHE A 136 6.25 13.90 -12.39
N GLY A 137 6.71 13.14 -11.39
CA GLY A 137 6.79 13.59 -10.00
C GLY A 137 7.64 14.84 -9.81
N GLU A 138 8.78 14.95 -10.48
CA GLU A 138 9.63 16.14 -10.41
C GLU A 138 8.96 17.39 -11.00
N ARG A 139 8.15 17.22 -12.05
CA ARG A 139 7.49 18.36 -12.73
C ARG A 139 6.23 18.83 -12.00
N VAL A 140 5.46 17.89 -11.48
CA VAL A 140 4.15 18.15 -10.85
C VAL A 140 4.32 18.46 -9.35
N GLY A 141 5.32 17.90 -8.71
CA GLY A 141 5.60 18.01 -7.28
C GLY A 141 4.87 16.95 -6.45
N LEU A 142 5.51 16.55 -5.34
CA LEU A 142 5.07 15.44 -4.48
C LEU A 142 3.63 15.62 -3.98
N ASP A 143 3.31 16.79 -3.45
CA ASP A 143 2.00 17.08 -2.86
C ASP A 143 0.86 17.07 -3.87
N ARG A 144 1.11 17.59 -5.08
CA ARG A 144 0.08 17.58 -6.13
C ARG A 144 -0.18 16.19 -6.64
N MET A 145 0.89 15.40 -6.88
CA MET A 145 0.75 14.00 -7.30
C MET A 145 -0.02 13.17 -6.27
N MET A 146 0.33 13.33 -4.99
CA MET A 146 -0.37 12.68 -3.88
C MET A 146 -1.87 13.04 -3.86
N ARG A 147 -2.21 14.33 -3.98
CA ARG A 147 -3.62 14.79 -3.96
C ARG A 147 -4.40 14.34 -5.19
N ILE A 148 -3.79 14.37 -6.37
CA ILE A 148 -4.42 13.84 -7.59
C ILE A 148 -4.70 12.34 -7.42
N GLY A 149 -3.70 11.57 -6.97
CA GLY A 149 -3.87 10.14 -6.75
C GLY A 149 -4.96 9.85 -5.72
N SER A 150 -4.96 10.53 -4.57
CA SER A 150 -6.00 10.32 -3.55
C SER A 150 -7.40 10.69 -4.04
N ALA A 151 -7.55 11.77 -4.81
CA ALA A 151 -8.83 12.16 -5.41
C ALA A 151 -9.33 11.11 -6.42
N LEU A 152 -8.45 10.63 -7.29
CA LEU A 152 -8.77 9.58 -8.26
C LEU A 152 -9.19 8.27 -7.56
N ALA A 153 -8.54 7.91 -6.45
CA ALA A 153 -8.92 6.72 -5.67
C ALA A 153 -10.38 6.83 -5.15
N VAL A 154 -10.79 8.01 -4.68
CA VAL A 154 -12.19 8.25 -4.26
C VAL A 154 -13.15 8.14 -5.44
N VAL A 155 -12.83 8.74 -6.58
CA VAL A 155 -13.67 8.69 -7.79
C VAL A 155 -13.85 7.25 -8.26
N PHE A 156 -12.79 6.48 -8.40
CA PHE A 156 -12.88 5.09 -8.84
C PHE A 156 -13.52 4.18 -7.80
N GLY A 157 -13.33 4.45 -6.50
CA GLY A 157 -14.04 3.76 -5.43
C GLY A 157 -15.55 4.02 -5.48
N ALA A 158 -15.96 5.28 -5.75
CA ALA A 158 -17.37 5.61 -5.95
C ALA A 158 -17.95 4.97 -7.21
N VAL A 159 -17.19 4.87 -8.30
CA VAL A 159 -17.59 4.15 -9.52
C VAL A 159 -17.78 2.66 -9.23
N MET A 160 -16.86 2.01 -8.50
CA MET A 160 -16.99 0.62 -8.08
C MET A 160 -18.28 0.43 -7.27
N LEU A 161 -18.49 1.24 -6.24
CA LEU A 161 -19.68 1.17 -5.41
C LEU A 161 -20.96 1.40 -6.24
N GLY A 162 -20.92 2.33 -7.21
CA GLY A 162 -22.05 2.57 -8.13
C GLY A 162 -22.43 1.33 -8.94
N PHE A 163 -21.48 0.61 -9.52
CA PHE A 163 -21.74 -0.65 -10.22
C PHE A 163 -22.32 -1.71 -9.30
N VAL A 164 -21.76 -1.83 -8.11
CA VAL A 164 -22.19 -2.83 -7.12
C VAL A 164 -23.61 -2.55 -6.63
N LEU A 165 -23.96 -1.30 -6.34
CA LEU A 165 -25.31 -0.88 -5.95
C LEU A 165 -26.32 -1.00 -7.08
N ALA A 166 -25.90 -0.85 -8.33
CA ALA A 166 -26.75 -1.08 -9.50
C ALA A 166 -27.02 -2.57 -9.75
N GLY A 167 -26.48 -3.48 -8.94
CA GLY A 167 -26.67 -4.93 -9.08
C GLY A 167 -25.85 -5.52 -10.24
N ILE A 168 -24.89 -4.79 -10.81
CA ILE A 168 -24.03 -5.25 -11.91
C ILE A 168 -22.82 -5.96 -11.31
N TRP A 169 -22.98 -7.20 -10.89
CA TRP A 169 -21.94 -7.97 -10.24
C TRP A 169 -21.18 -8.83 -11.24
N SER A 170 -19.98 -8.42 -11.58
CA SER A 170 -19.08 -9.18 -12.44
C SER A 170 -17.61 -8.94 -12.01
N PRO A 171 -16.69 -9.84 -12.38
CA PRO A 171 -15.27 -9.59 -12.13
C PRO A 171 -14.79 -8.26 -12.71
N TRP A 172 -15.26 -7.87 -13.89
CA TRP A 172 -14.87 -6.61 -14.54
C TRP A 172 -15.31 -5.36 -13.78
N THR A 173 -16.52 -5.36 -13.20
CA THR A 173 -17.05 -4.21 -12.45
C THR A 173 -16.39 -4.01 -11.10
N ILE A 174 -15.65 -5.01 -10.61
CA ILE A 174 -14.84 -4.96 -9.40
C ILE A 174 -13.38 -4.67 -9.74
N PHE A 175 -12.77 -5.47 -10.60
CA PHE A 175 -11.33 -5.41 -10.85
C PHE A 175 -10.90 -4.24 -11.72
N LEU A 176 -11.72 -3.76 -12.64
CA LEU A 176 -11.35 -2.62 -13.49
C LEU A 176 -11.31 -1.31 -12.69
N PRO A 177 -12.36 -0.94 -11.91
CA PRO A 177 -12.25 0.19 -10.99
C PRO A 177 -11.19 -0.04 -9.91
N GLY A 178 -11.04 -1.28 -9.41
CA GLY A 178 -9.99 -1.66 -8.48
C GLY A 178 -8.58 -1.40 -9.01
N ALA A 179 -8.31 -1.74 -10.27
CA ALA A 179 -7.05 -1.44 -10.94
C ALA A 179 -6.82 0.07 -11.09
N ALA A 180 -7.87 0.82 -11.39
CA ALA A 180 -7.80 2.27 -11.43
C ALA A 180 -7.54 2.89 -10.04
N MET A 181 -8.13 2.32 -8.97
CA MET A 181 -7.82 2.69 -7.58
C MET A 181 -6.37 2.34 -7.22
N ALA A 182 -5.87 1.18 -7.65
CA ALA A 182 -4.48 0.79 -7.46
C ALA A 182 -3.51 1.73 -8.18
N MET A 183 -3.82 2.14 -9.42
CA MET A 183 -3.07 3.16 -10.16
C MET A 183 -3.05 4.49 -9.40
N ALA A 184 -4.18 4.92 -8.92
CA ALA A 184 -4.33 6.13 -8.12
C ALA A 184 -3.48 6.07 -6.83
N ASN A 185 -3.46 4.92 -6.17
CA ASN A 185 -2.61 4.68 -5.00
C ASN A 185 -1.11 4.66 -5.36
N GLY A 186 -0.74 4.10 -6.51
CA GLY A 186 0.62 4.17 -7.06
C GLY A 186 1.10 5.60 -7.36
N LEU A 187 0.16 6.52 -7.67
CA LEU A 187 0.46 7.95 -7.77
C LEU A 187 0.63 8.60 -6.38
N ALA A 188 -0.18 8.22 -5.40
CA ALA A 188 -0.22 8.91 -4.11
C ALA A 188 0.81 8.40 -3.10
N MET A 189 0.93 7.10 -2.95
CA MET A 189 1.66 6.46 -1.85
C MET A 189 3.17 6.74 -1.86
N PRO A 190 3.92 6.61 -2.97
CA PRO A 190 5.36 6.91 -2.98
C PRO A 190 5.65 8.38 -2.67
N ASN A 191 4.80 9.28 -3.15
CA ASN A 191 4.93 10.71 -2.89
C ASN A 191 4.65 11.05 -1.43
N ALA A 192 3.65 10.41 -0.81
CA ALA A 192 3.35 10.57 0.61
C ALA A 192 4.47 10.02 1.51
N GLN A 193 5.07 8.88 1.15
CA GLN A 193 6.22 8.33 1.86
C GLN A 193 7.43 9.27 1.81
N ALA A 194 7.75 9.79 0.63
CA ALA A 194 8.83 10.75 0.45
C ALA A 194 8.55 12.05 1.24
N GLY A 195 7.32 12.56 1.20
CA GLY A 195 6.89 13.74 1.96
C GLY A 195 7.03 13.55 3.47
N ALA A 196 6.59 12.41 4.01
CA ALA A 196 6.68 12.11 5.43
C ALA A 196 8.13 12.09 5.95
N ILE A 197 9.05 11.49 5.16
CA ILE A 197 10.47 11.38 5.53
C ILE A 197 11.16 12.74 5.43
N SER A 198 10.78 13.58 4.49
CA SER A 198 11.39 14.89 4.25
C SER A 198 11.06 15.96 5.31
N ILE A 199 10.01 15.77 6.11
CA ILE A 199 9.59 16.74 7.15
C ILE A 199 10.69 16.98 8.18
N SER A 200 11.42 15.93 8.57
CA SER A 200 12.47 16.02 9.59
C SER A 200 13.65 15.14 9.20
N PRO A 201 14.60 15.65 8.41
CA PRO A 201 15.75 14.85 7.94
C PRO A 201 16.56 14.22 9.08
N GLN A 202 16.64 14.90 10.23
CA GLN A 202 17.31 14.41 11.44
C GLN A 202 16.63 13.18 12.06
N PHE A 203 15.34 12.97 11.81
CA PHE A 203 14.55 11.82 12.27
C PHE A 203 14.11 10.91 11.13
N ALA A 204 14.79 10.94 9.97
CA ALA A 204 14.37 10.19 8.77
C ALA A 204 14.18 8.69 9.04
N GLY A 205 15.08 8.06 9.80
CA GLY A 205 14.96 6.65 10.18
C GLY A 205 13.76 6.39 11.10
N THR A 206 13.55 7.26 12.10
CA THR A 206 12.41 7.20 13.02
C THR A 206 11.08 7.43 12.27
N ALA A 207 11.06 8.39 11.35
CA ALA A 207 9.90 8.68 10.50
C ALA A 207 9.54 7.49 9.60
N SER A 208 10.53 6.87 8.97
CA SER A 208 10.31 5.68 8.12
C SER A 208 9.77 4.50 8.92
N GLY A 209 10.34 4.23 10.11
CA GLY A 209 9.88 3.14 10.98
C GLY A 209 8.45 3.38 11.48
N LEU A 210 8.14 4.59 11.96
CA LEU A 210 6.80 4.95 12.42
C LEU A 210 5.78 4.90 11.27
N LEU A 211 6.17 5.37 10.09
CA LEU A 211 5.32 5.32 8.89
C LEU A 211 4.98 3.88 8.50
N ALA A 212 5.99 2.99 8.48
CA ALA A 212 5.79 1.57 8.18
C ALA A 212 4.89 0.89 9.23
N PHE A 213 5.07 1.20 10.51
CA PHE A 213 4.21 0.69 11.58
C PHE A 213 2.76 1.14 11.40
N LEU A 214 2.52 2.44 11.21
CA LEU A 214 1.17 2.99 11.02
C LEU A 214 0.52 2.44 9.75
N GLN A 215 1.27 2.29 8.67
CA GLN A 215 0.82 1.68 7.43
C GLN A 215 0.30 0.25 7.65
N MET A 216 1.05 -0.58 8.34
CA MET A 216 0.66 -1.97 8.62
C MET A 216 -0.49 -2.06 9.63
N LEU A 217 -0.48 -1.23 10.66
CA LEU A 217 -1.53 -1.19 11.68
C LEU A 217 -2.89 -0.81 11.06
N ILE A 218 -2.92 0.27 10.27
CA ILE A 218 -4.14 0.72 9.58
C ILE A 218 -4.56 -0.31 8.53
N GLY A 219 -3.60 -0.85 7.76
CA GLY A 219 -3.85 -1.90 6.78
C GLY A 219 -4.52 -3.13 7.40
N ALA A 220 -3.98 -3.65 8.50
CA ALA A 220 -4.54 -4.78 9.23
C ALA A 220 -5.95 -4.47 9.77
N GLY A 221 -6.17 -3.27 10.31
CA GLY A 221 -7.49 -2.83 10.76
C GLY A 221 -8.54 -2.85 9.66
N PHE A 222 -8.20 -2.36 8.46
CA PHE A 222 -9.12 -2.39 7.32
C PHE A 222 -9.32 -3.79 6.73
N ALA A 223 -8.29 -4.65 6.73
CA ALA A 223 -8.44 -6.06 6.36
C ALA A 223 -9.42 -6.78 7.29
N GLN A 224 -9.25 -6.60 8.60
CA GLN A 224 -10.14 -7.17 9.61
C GLN A 224 -11.56 -6.62 9.49
N LEU A 225 -11.71 -5.30 9.30
CA LEU A 225 -13.01 -4.67 9.10
C LEU A 225 -13.72 -5.26 7.87
N ALA A 226 -13.03 -5.37 6.74
CA ALA A 226 -13.59 -5.95 5.53
C ALA A 226 -14.04 -7.40 5.74
N GLY A 227 -13.27 -8.21 6.49
CA GLY A 227 -13.66 -9.58 6.82
C GLY A 227 -14.87 -9.68 7.76
N VAL A 228 -14.99 -8.80 8.77
CA VAL A 228 -16.11 -8.83 9.74
C VAL A 228 -17.43 -8.37 9.13
N VAL A 229 -17.39 -7.35 8.25
CA VAL A 229 -18.61 -6.82 7.62
C VAL A 229 -19.01 -7.58 6.35
N GLN A 230 -18.24 -8.60 5.95
CA GLN A 230 -18.50 -9.39 4.75
C GLN A 230 -19.86 -10.08 4.85
N ASP A 231 -20.63 -9.97 3.79
CA ASP A 231 -21.90 -10.66 3.57
C ASP A 231 -21.91 -11.33 2.18
N ASP A 232 -23.06 -11.84 1.76
CA ASP A 232 -23.24 -12.49 0.45
C ASP A 232 -23.30 -11.50 -0.72
N THR A 233 -22.76 -10.28 -0.55
CA THR A 233 -22.73 -9.24 -1.58
C THR A 233 -21.34 -8.61 -1.68
N PRO A 234 -20.97 -7.97 -2.80
CA PRO A 234 -19.74 -7.22 -2.91
C PRO A 234 -19.83 -5.80 -2.29
N ILE A 235 -20.98 -5.41 -1.73
CA ILE A 235 -21.23 -4.06 -1.18
C ILE A 235 -20.29 -3.72 -0.03
N PRO A 236 -20.14 -4.55 1.03
CA PRO A 236 -19.29 -4.20 2.16
C PRO A 236 -17.83 -3.95 1.75
N MET A 237 -17.30 -4.78 0.84
CA MET A 237 -15.94 -4.59 0.31
C MET A 237 -15.81 -3.21 -0.36
N ALA A 238 -16.72 -2.87 -1.28
CA ALA A 238 -16.69 -1.61 -2.00
C ALA A 238 -16.83 -0.39 -1.05
N VAL A 239 -17.69 -0.48 -0.04
CA VAL A 239 -17.87 0.56 0.97
C VAL A 239 -16.60 0.75 1.81
N VAL A 240 -16.00 -0.33 2.31
CA VAL A 240 -14.77 -0.26 3.12
C VAL A 240 -13.62 0.33 2.32
N MET A 241 -13.46 -0.07 1.05
CA MET A 241 -12.46 0.49 0.15
C MET A 241 -12.69 1.98 -0.12
N LEU A 242 -13.94 2.39 -0.33
CA LEU A 242 -14.28 3.80 -0.54
C LEU A 242 -14.03 4.63 0.72
N VAL A 243 -14.41 4.12 1.90
CA VAL A 243 -14.13 4.79 3.19
C VAL A 243 -12.64 4.99 3.39
N ALA A 244 -11.82 3.96 3.14
CA ALA A 244 -10.37 4.08 3.22
C ALA A 244 -9.83 5.14 2.25
N SER A 245 -10.33 5.19 1.01
CA SER A 245 -9.93 6.18 0.00
C SER A 245 -10.31 7.60 0.41
N VAL A 246 -11.51 7.79 0.97
CA VAL A 246 -11.96 9.11 1.49
C VAL A 246 -11.09 9.56 2.66
N LEU A 247 -10.77 8.67 3.60
CA LEU A 247 -9.88 9.00 4.72
C LEU A 247 -8.45 9.34 4.24
N ALA A 248 -7.93 8.63 3.25
CA ALA A 248 -6.66 8.97 2.60
C ALA A 248 -6.71 10.36 1.96
N PHE A 249 -7.77 10.66 1.21
CA PHE A 249 -7.97 11.97 0.59
C PHE A 249 -8.09 13.09 1.62
N LEU A 250 -8.85 12.91 2.68
CA LEU A 250 -8.97 13.89 3.75
C LEU A 250 -7.63 14.13 4.44
N SER A 251 -6.91 13.07 4.78
CA SER A 251 -5.57 13.16 5.39
C SER A 251 -4.61 13.96 4.51
N SER A 252 -4.58 13.67 3.21
CA SER A 252 -3.67 14.32 2.26
C SER A 252 -4.01 15.79 2.00
N ASN A 253 -5.27 16.20 2.11
CA ASN A 253 -5.69 17.56 1.77
C ASN A 253 -5.77 18.50 2.97
N PHE A 254 -6.23 18.03 4.12
CA PHE A 254 -6.41 18.89 5.28
C PHE A 254 -5.16 19.00 6.15
N LEU A 255 -4.55 17.86 6.51
CA LEU A 255 -3.46 17.87 7.47
C LEU A 255 -2.14 18.37 6.87
N THR A 256 -1.87 18.10 5.59
CA THR A 256 -0.65 18.61 4.95
C THR A 256 -0.67 20.13 4.79
N ARG A 257 -1.84 20.74 4.56
CA ARG A 257 -1.96 22.21 4.44
C ARG A 257 -1.74 22.95 5.76
N VAL A 258 -2.19 22.39 6.87
CA VAL A 258 -2.01 22.99 8.21
C VAL A 258 -0.53 23.06 8.60
N GLY A 259 0.31 22.17 8.10
CA GLY A 259 1.75 22.17 8.36
C GLY A 259 2.53 23.26 7.61
N VAL A 260 2.10 23.60 6.39
CA VAL A 260 2.79 24.59 5.53
C VAL A 260 2.49 26.03 5.94
N SER A 261 1.36 26.30 6.61
CA SER A 261 0.98 27.67 7.03
C SER A 261 1.66 28.12 8.32
N ARG A 262 2.49 27.29 8.95
CA ARG A 262 3.17 27.59 10.23
C ARG A 262 4.69 27.65 10.14
N THR A 263 5.27 27.48 8.97
CA THR A 263 6.69 27.68 8.66
C THR A 263 6.88 28.89 7.76
#